data_9d8b49468f2b742d2daa3913c6e06c3e
#
_entry.id   9d8b49468f2b742d2daa3913c6e06c3e
#
_cell.length_a   1.000
_cell.length_b   1.000
_cell.length_c   1.000
_cell.angle_alpha   90.00
_cell.angle_beta   90.00
_cell.angle_gamma   90.00
#
_symmetry.space_group_name_H-M   'P 1'
#
loop_
_entity.id
_entity.type
_entity.pdbx_description
1 polymer ?
#
loop_
_entity_poly.entity_id
_entity_poly.type
_entity_poly.pdbx_seq_one_letter_code
_entity_poly.pdbx_strand_id
1 'polypeptide(L)' 'MTRSNIDEFQARVEEAANLLSEGWPGRRIVKELAVKHGVSEQSARSYVRKGRELLVEAVAPQDRAFMFAQVLAGLQQ' A
#
# COMPACT_ATOMS: atom_id res chain seq x y z
N MET A 1 -12.58 -20.31 -9.73
CA MET A 1 -11.17 -20.53 -10.07
C MET A 1 -10.27 -19.69 -9.19
N THR A 2 -9.32 -20.34 -8.56
CA THR A 2 -8.42 -19.68 -7.63
C THR A 2 -7.56 -18.60 -8.30
N ARG A 3 -7.22 -18.80 -9.55
CA ARG A 3 -6.33 -17.91 -10.28
C ARG A 3 -6.92 -16.52 -10.46
N SER A 4 -8.21 -16.43 -10.80
CA SER A 4 -8.85 -15.12 -10.97
C SER A 4 -8.97 -14.36 -9.67
N ASN A 5 -9.18 -15.06 -8.54
CA ASN A 5 -9.23 -14.42 -7.23
C ASN A 5 -7.88 -13.82 -6.86
N ILE A 6 -6.80 -14.53 -7.20
CA ILE A 6 -5.44 -14.03 -6.95
C ILE A 6 -5.18 -12.79 -7.79
N ASP A 7 -5.61 -12.82 -9.05
CA ASP A 7 -5.42 -11.68 -9.94
C ASP A 7 -6.19 -10.46 -9.47
N GLU A 8 -7.41 -10.65 -8.99
CA GLU A 8 -8.20 -9.56 -8.44
C GLU A 8 -7.56 -8.97 -7.19
N PHE A 9 -7.09 -9.83 -6.30
CA PHE A 9 -6.41 -9.38 -5.10
C PHE A 9 -5.16 -8.58 -5.46
N GLN A 10 -4.36 -9.10 -6.37
CA GLN A 10 -3.13 -8.45 -6.80
C GLN A 10 -3.43 -7.08 -7.43
N ALA A 11 -4.44 -7.01 -8.27
CA ALA A 11 -4.82 -5.74 -8.90
C ALA A 11 -5.22 -4.70 -7.87
N ARG A 12 -5.96 -5.11 -6.83
CA ARG A 12 -6.39 -4.20 -5.78
C ARG A 12 -5.24 -3.77 -4.90
N VAL A 13 -4.28 -4.66 -4.66
CA VAL A 13 -3.06 -4.32 -3.93
C VAL A 13 -2.25 -3.29 -4.71
N GLU A 14 -2.12 -3.49 -6.01
CA GLU A 14 -1.40 -2.54 -6.86
C GLU A 14 -2.11 -1.18 -6.90
N GLU A 15 -3.43 -1.19 -6.93
CA GLU A 15 -4.20 0.04 -6.87
C GLU A 15 -3.94 0.79 -5.58
N ALA A 16 -3.93 0.07 -4.45
CA ALA A 16 -3.61 0.66 -3.16
C ALA A 16 -2.21 1.26 -3.15
N ALA A 17 -1.25 0.53 -3.71
CA ALA A 17 0.13 1.01 -3.79
C ALA A 17 0.23 2.30 -4.62
N ASN A 18 -0.49 2.36 -5.73
CA ASN A 18 -0.50 3.56 -6.57
C ASN A 18 -1.08 4.75 -5.81
N LEU A 19 -2.18 4.56 -5.09
CA LEU A 19 -2.77 5.64 -4.32
C LEU A 19 -1.85 6.10 -3.19
N LEU A 20 -1.16 5.15 -2.55
CA LEU A 20 -0.17 5.50 -1.54
C LEU A 20 0.95 6.35 -2.13
N SER A 21 1.43 5.99 -3.31
CA SER A 21 2.49 6.74 -3.96
C SER A 21 2.03 8.13 -4.39
N GLU A 22 0.73 8.32 -4.59
CA GLU A 22 0.17 9.64 -4.89
C GLU A 22 -0.04 10.50 -3.65
N GLY A 23 0.22 9.93 -2.47
CA GLY A 23 0.11 10.68 -1.23
C GLY A 23 -1.22 10.53 -0.50
N TRP A 24 -2.08 9.61 -0.91
CA TRP A 24 -3.36 9.40 -0.24
C TRP A 24 -3.14 8.84 1.15
N PRO A 25 -3.88 9.34 2.17
CA PRO A 25 -3.84 8.71 3.49
C PRO A 25 -4.40 7.30 3.43
N GLY A 26 -3.80 6.39 4.20
CA GLY A 26 -4.26 5.00 4.21
C GLY A 26 -5.73 4.85 4.54
N ARG A 27 -6.22 5.64 5.49
CA ARG A 27 -7.65 5.62 5.89
C ARG A 27 -8.56 5.93 4.72
N ARG A 28 -8.18 6.91 3.91
CA ARG A 28 -8.97 7.31 2.75
C ARG A 28 -8.96 6.22 1.68
N ILE A 29 -7.80 5.58 1.48
CA ILE A 29 -7.67 4.49 0.53
C ILE A 29 -8.57 3.33 0.94
N VAL A 30 -8.59 2.98 2.23
CA VAL A 30 -9.43 1.90 2.74
C VAL A 30 -10.89 2.15 2.39
N LYS A 31 -11.38 3.37 2.66
CA LYS A 31 -12.79 3.69 2.37
C LYS A 31 -13.08 3.66 0.89
N GLU A 32 -12.18 4.22 0.08
CA GLU A 32 -12.35 4.26 -1.36
C GLU A 32 -12.42 2.85 -1.94
N LEU A 33 -11.49 1.98 -1.57
CA LEU A 33 -11.44 0.63 -2.11
C LEU A 33 -12.59 -0.23 -1.60
N ALA A 34 -13.00 -0.03 -0.34
CA ALA A 34 -14.14 -0.76 0.20
C ALA A 34 -15.40 -0.48 -0.60
N VAL A 35 -15.67 0.78 -0.91
CA VAL A 35 -16.83 1.17 -1.69
C VAL A 35 -16.70 0.73 -3.14
N LYS A 36 -15.54 0.97 -3.73
CA LYS A 36 -15.32 0.69 -5.15
C LYS A 36 -15.46 -0.79 -5.47
N HIS A 37 -14.94 -1.64 -4.61
CA HIS A 37 -14.94 -3.08 -4.85
C HIS A 37 -16.02 -3.83 -4.09
N GLY A 38 -16.83 -3.12 -3.29
CA GLY A 38 -17.88 -3.76 -2.53
C GLY A 38 -17.37 -4.74 -1.48
N VAL A 39 -16.24 -4.43 -0.86
CA VAL A 39 -15.63 -5.30 0.15
C VAL A 39 -15.65 -4.61 1.50
N SER A 40 -15.37 -5.37 2.57
CA SER A 40 -15.30 -4.81 3.91
C SER A 40 -14.07 -3.92 4.06
N GLU A 41 -14.11 -3.01 5.05
CA GLU A 41 -12.94 -2.19 5.33
C GLU A 41 -11.75 -3.02 5.77
N GLN A 42 -12.01 -4.15 6.44
CA GLN A 42 -10.95 -5.05 6.84
C GLN A 42 -10.21 -5.61 5.62
N SER A 43 -10.96 -6.02 4.60
CA SER A 43 -10.35 -6.47 3.34
C SER A 43 -9.57 -5.35 2.67
N ALA A 44 -10.13 -4.15 2.65
CA ALA A 44 -9.46 -3.00 2.06
C ALA A 44 -8.16 -2.65 2.81
N ARG A 45 -8.15 -2.80 4.14
CA ARG A 45 -6.93 -2.59 4.91
C ARG A 45 -5.83 -3.58 4.52
N SER A 46 -6.23 -4.81 4.20
CA SER A 46 -5.28 -5.81 3.73
C SER A 46 -4.63 -5.37 2.43
N TYR A 47 -5.42 -4.79 1.51
CA TYR A 47 -4.88 -4.28 0.26
C TYR A 47 -3.87 -3.15 0.51
N VAL A 48 -4.19 -2.25 1.42
CA VAL A 48 -3.30 -1.14 1.75
C VAL A 48 -2.00 -1.65 2.38
N ARG A 49 -2.11 -2.61 3.29
CA ARG A 49 -0.92 -3.19 3.94
C ARG A 49 0.00 -3.82 2.91
N LYS A 50 -0.57 -4.65 2.03
CA LYS A 50 0.23 -5.30 0.99
C LYS A 50 0.78 -4.30 -0.01
N GLY A 51 0.02 -3.25 -0.31
CA GLY A 51 0.49 -2.19 -1.17
C GLY A 51 1.72 -1.48 -0.61
N ARG A 52 1.73 -1.22 0.70
CA ARG A 52 2.90 -0.66 1.35
C ARG A 52 4.11 -1.58 1.27
N GLU A 53 3.88 -2.87 1.47
CA GLU A 53 4.96 -3.85 1.35
C GLU A 53 5.56 -3.85 -0.06
N LEU A 54 4.72 -3.75 -1.08
CA LEU A 54 5.19 -3.67 -2.46
C LEU A 54 6.06 -2.44 -2.68
N LEU A 55 5.65 -1.29 -2.15
CA LEU A 55 6.42 -0.07 -2.31
C LEU A 55 7.78 -0.17 -1.63
N VAL A 56 7.81 -0.77 -0.44
CA VAL A 56 9.07 -0.97 0.28
C VAL A 56 9.99 -1.92 -0.48
N GLU A 57 9.44 -3.01 -1.00
CA GLU A 57 10.21 -4.00 -1.74
C GLU A 57 10.76 -3.46 -3.06
N ALA A 58 10.06 -2.48 -3.65
CA ALA A 58 10.50 -1.87 -4.90
C ALA A 58 11.70 -0.96 -4.72
N VAL A 59 12.00 -0.56 -3.47
CA VAL A 59 13.13 0.32 -3.17
C VAL A 59 14.39 -0.52 -3.00
N ALA A 60 15.51 -0.08 -3.62
CA ALA A 60 16.77 -0.78 -3.49
C ALA A 60 17.24 -0.75 -2.03
N PRO A 61 17.99 -1.77 -1.56
CA PRO A 61 18.42 -1.83 -0.16
C PRO A 61 19.14 -0.57 0.32
N GLN A 62 20.01 0.00 -0.48
CA GLN A 62 20.72 1.22 -0.11
C GLN A 62 19.77 2.42 -0.03
N ASP A 63 18.79 2.48 -0.92
CA ASP A 63 17.80 3.55 -0.88
C ASP A 63 16.89 3.40 0.34
N ARG A 64 16.62 2.15 0.72
CA ARG A 64 15.82 1.87 1.91
C ARG A 64 16.53 2.39 3.16
N ALA A 65 17.85 2.14 3.27
CA ALA A 65 18.65 2.63 4.38
C ALA A 65 18.67 4.15 4.39
N PHE A 66 18.78 4.78 3.24
CA PHE A 66 18.74 6.23 3.12
C PHE A 66 17.41 6.81 3.59
N MET A 67 16.31 6.16 3.22
CA MET A 67 14.98 6.59 3.65
C MET A 67 14.82 6.50 5.16
N PHE A 68 15.33 5.43 5.77
CA PHE A 68 15.30 5.30 7.23
C PHE A 68 16.09 6.41 7.90
N ALA A 69 17.27 6.72 7.37
CA ALA A 69 18.10 7.77 7.91
C ALA A 69 17.39 9.12 7.86
N GLN A 70 16.68 9.40 6.75
CA GLN A 70 15.93 10.64 6.61
C GLN A 70 14.77 10.72 7.59
N VAL A 71 14.06 9.62 7.79
CA VAL A 71 12.95 9.59 8.74
C VAL A 71 13.45 9.86 10.14
N LEU A 72 14.55 9.22 10.52
CA LEU A 72 15.13 9.43 11.86
C LEU A 72 15.60 10.87 12.04
N ALA A 73 16.25 11.43 11.02
CA ALA A 73 16.69 12.82 11.07
C ALA A 73 15.50 13.78 11.21
N GLY A 74 14.43 13.51 10.49
CA GLY A 74 13.21 14.32 10.58
C GLY A 74 12.58 14.26 11.96
N LEU A 75 12.62 13.10 12.61
CA LEU A 75 12.06 12.95 13.94
C LEU A 75 12.88 13.67 15.00
N GLN A 76 14.16 13.88 14.75
CA GLN A 76 15.03 14.58 15.70
C GLN A 76 14.92 16.09 15.62
N GLN A 77 14.29 16.59 14.61
CA GLN A 77 14.05 18.01 14.46
C GLN A 77 12.71 18.41 15.03
#